data_4a642702007a325005c106c812e26f55
#
_entry.id   4a642702007a325005c106c812e26f55
#
_cell.length_a   1.000
_cell.length_b   1.000
_cell.length_c   1.000
_cell.angle_alpha   90.00
_cell.angle_beta   90.00
_cell.angle_gamma   90.00
#
_symmetry.space_group_name_H-M   'P 1'
#
loop_
_entity.id
_entity.type
_entity.pdbx_description
1 polymer ?
#
loop_
_entity_poly.entity_id
_entity_poly.type
_entity_poly.pdbx_seq_one_letter_code
_entity_poly.pdbx_strand_id
1 'polypeptide(L)'
;MGEIFFMDKIAVLIPCYNEFLTIGKVIDDFRKSLPEAVIYVYDNNSTDNTSEIAEKHGAVVRKEYIQGKGNVIRRMFREIDAEVYVMTDGDDTYPAEYAPEMIKKLKENSADMVVGDRLSSTYFTENKRPFHNFGNSIVRFFINRLFKSNIKDIMTGYRVFSYNFVKTFPVLSKGFEIETEMSIHAVDKNMAVENVIINYRDRPDGSESKLSTYSDGLKVCKTIARLYKNYKPMNFFGIVSIILAVFAVIFIIPVFAEYFKTGEVSRFPTLIVCCFTFLAALQSLFSGLILSCIIQKNKQDFEYQLMQSNERFKKLKKEENSEN
;
A
#
# COMPACT_ATOMS: atom_id res chain seq x y z
N MET A 1 -34.25 8.04 14.49
CA MET A 1 -34.44 7.43 13.19
C MET A 1 -33.06 6.97 12.77
N GLY A 2 -32.74 5.67 12.92
CA GLY A 2 -31.45 5.11 12.47
C GLY A 2 -31.45 5.09 10.95
N GLU A 3 -30.46 5.71 10.32
CA GLU A 3 -30.23 5.53 8.89
C GLU A 3 -29.97 4.04 8.68
N ILE A 4 -30.84 3.36 7.94
CA ILE A 4 -30.64 2.00 7.51
C ILE A 4 -29.55 2.03 6.47
N PHE A 5 -28.35 1.62 6.82
CA PHE A 5 -27.22 1.52 5.91
C PHE A 5 -27.37 0.22 5.10
N PHE A 6 -27.84 0.35 3.88
CA PHE A 6 -27.78 -0.76 2.91
C PHE A 6 -26.33 -0.94 2.44
N MET A 7 -25.88 -2.18 2.39
CA MET A 7 -24.59 -2.53 1.84
C MET A 7 -24.69 -2.66 0.31
N ASP A 8 -23.85 -1.95 -0.43
CA ASP A 8 -23.79 -2.09 -1.88
C ASP A 8 -23.26 -3.47 -2.28
N LYS A 9 -23.78 -4.06 -3.35
CA LYS A 9 -23.18 -5.29 -3.92
C LYS A 9 -21.79 -5.01 -4.47
N ILE A 10 -21.64 -3.91 -5.23
CA ILE A 10 -20.38 -3.47 -5.81
C ILE A 10 -20.30 -1.95 -5.68
N ALA A 11 -19.22 -1.45 -5.09
CA ALA A 11 -18.90 -0.03 -5.06
C ALA A 11 -17.67 0.25 -5.93
N VAL A 12 -17.80 1.14 -6.92
CA VAL A 12 -16.68 1.65 -7.70
C VAL A 12 -16.18 2.93 -7.05
N LEU A 13 -14.90 2.94 -6.66
CA LEU A 13 -14.26 4.03 -5.93
C LEU A 13 -13.30 4.80 -6.84
N ILE A 14 -13.60 6.07 -7.11
CA ILE A 14 -12.82 6.92 -8.01
C ILE A 14 -12.36 8.16 -7.26
N PRO A 15 -11.12 8.18 -6.71
CA PRO A 15 -10.51 9.39 -6.18
C PRO A 15 -10.14 10.33 -7.34
N CYS A 16 -10.59 11.58 -7.31
CA CYS A 16 -10.40 12.55 -8.38
C CYS A 16 -9.74 13.85 -7.91
N TYR A 17 -8.91 14.41 -8.79
CA TYR A 17 -8.36 15.76 -8.66
C TYR A 17 -8.04 16.34 -10.03
N ASN A 18 -8.83 17.30 -10.50
CA ASN A 18 -8.70 17.95 -11.81
C ASN A 18 -8.70 16.92 -12.98
N GLU A 19 -9.79 16.18 -13.11
CA GLU A 19 -9.96 15.14 -14.15
C GLU A 19 -11.22 15.40 -15.02
N PHE A 20 -11.59 16.69 -15.25
CA PHE A 20 -12.80 17.08 -15.97
C PHE A 20 -12.89 16.50 -17.39
N LEU A 21 -11.75 16.25 -18.04
CA LEU A 21 -11.72 15.69 -19.41
C LEU A 21 -12.11 14.21 -19.47
N THR A 22 -11.90 13.45 -18.41
CA THR A 22 -11.93 11.98 -18.43
C THR A 22 -12.99 11.39 -17.54
N ILE A 23 -13.35 12.06 -16.44
CA ILE A 23 -14.20 11.49 -15.39
C ILE A 23 -15.58 11.05 -15.90
N GLY A 24 -16.21 11.79 -16.81
CA GLY A 24 -17.52 11.43 -17.38
C GLY A 24 -17.44 10.10 -18.13
N LYS A 25 -16.43 9.94 -19.01
CA LYS A 25 -16.20 8.70 -19.76
C LYS A 25 -15.89 7.52 -18.83
N VAL A 26 -15.07 7.71 -17.80
CA VAL A 26 -14.73 6.66 -16.82
C VAL A 26 -16.00 6.17 -16.12
N ILE A 27 -16.88 7.07 -15.67
CA ILE A 27 -18.16 6.72 -15.04
C ILE A 27 -19.04 5.91 -15.99
N ASP A 28 -19.19 6.35 -17.25
CA ASP A 28 -20.02 5.67 -18.24
C ASP A 28 -19.47 4.27 -18.59
N ASP A 29 -18.14 4.12 -18.74
CA ASP A 29 -17.49 2.86 -19.02
C ASP A 29 -17.69 1.87 -17.86
N PHE A 30 -17.54 2.31 -16.59
CA PHE A 30 -17.80 1.45 -15.43
C PHE A 30 -19.28 1.11 -15.27
N ARG A 31 -20.20 2.03 -15.55
CA ARG A 31 -21.64 1.74 -15.54
C ARG A 31 -22.03 0.70 -16.57
N LYS A 32 -21.43 0.76 -17.76
CA LYS A 32 -21.63 -0.24 -18.81
C LYS A 32 -21.07 -1.60 -18.43
N SER A 33 -19.90 -1.64 -17.81
CA SER A 33 -19.21 -2.89 -17.44
C SER A 33 -19.79 -3.53 -16.17
N LEU A 34 -20.32 -2.71 -15.23
CA LEU A 34 -20.88 -3.12 -13.95
C LEU A 34 -22.22 -2.40 -13.70
N PRO A 35 -23.32 -2.81 -14.36
CA PRO A 35 -24.62 -2.11 -14.25
C PRO A 35 -25.21 -2.08 -12.83
N GLU A 36 -24.85 -3.05 -11.97
CA GLU A 36 -25.32 -3.14 -10.58
C GLU A 36 -24.46 -2.33 -9.61
N ALA A 37 -23.36 -1.71 -10.06
CA ALA A 37 -22.44 -1.02 -9.18
C ALA A 37 -22.90 0.40 -8.85
N VAL A 38 -22.69 0.81 -7.61
CA VAL A 38 -22.77 2.22 -7.22
C VAL A 38 -21.41 2.87 -7.45
N ILE A 39 -21.37 3.97 -8.21
CA ILE A 39 -20.14 4.66 -8.54
C ILE A 39 -19.96 5.85 -7.61
N TYR A 40 -18.88 5.86 -6.86
CA TYR A 40 -18.50 6.91 -5.92
C TYR A 40 -17.30 7.70 -6.46
N VAL A 41 -17.48 9.00 -6.62
CA VAL A 41 -16.42 9.94 -6.97
C VAL A 41 -16.13 10.82 -5.76
N TYR A 42 -14.91 10.79 -5.26
CA TYR A 42 -14.47 11.67 -4.18
C TYR A 42 -13.51 12.71 -4.75
N ASP A 43 -14.01 13.94 -4.84
CA ASP A 43 -13.25 15.08 -5.33
C ASP A 43 -12.32 15.63 -4.24
N ASN A 44 -11.03 15.72 -4.56
CA ASN A 44 -10.00 16.18 -3.63
C ASN A 44 -9.56 17.62 -3.93
N ASN A 45 -10.50 18.56 -3.81
CA ASN A 45 -10.30 19.99 -4.07
C ASN A 45 -9.99 20.33 -5.53
N SER A 46 -10.68 19.73 -6.48
CA SER A 46 -10.57 20.14 -7.89
C SER A 46 -10.94 21.61 -8.06
N THR A 47 -10.22 22.26 -8.94
CA THR A 47 -10.43 23.67 -9.32
C THR A 47 -11.15 23.79 -10.67
N ASP A 48 -11.48 22.65 -11.28
CA ASP A 48 -12.20 22.51 -12.53
C ASP A 48 -13.63 21.94 -12.29
N ASN A 49 -14.34 21.61 -13.35
CA ASN A 49 -15.71 21.10 -13.29
C ASN A 49 -15.79 19.59 -13.05
N THR A 50 -14.76 18.93 -12.47
CA THR A 50 -14.72 17.49 -12.23
C THR A 50 -15.94 17.00 -11.46
N SER A 51 -16.29 17.64 -10.32
CA SER A 51 -17.44 17.25 -9.48
C SER A 51 -18.77 17.35 -10.24
N GLU A 52 -19.00 18.46 -10.93
CA GLU A 52 -20.24 18.70 -11.66
C GLU A 52 -20.45 17.71 -12.82
N ILE A 53 -19.38 17.35 -13.51
CA ILE A 53 -19.41 16.35 -14.57
C ILE A 53 -19.72 14.98 -13.99
N ALA A 54 -19.07 14.60 -12.90
CA ALA A 54 -19.32 13.33 -12.22
C ALA A 54 -20.78 13.19 -11.75
N GLU A 55 -21.37 14.25 -11.19
CA GLU A 55 -22.79 14.28 -10.80
C GLU A 55 -23.73 14.13 -12.00
N LYS A 56 -23.47 14.83 -13.11
CA LYS A 56 -24.24 14.73 -14.35
C LYS A 56 -24.23 13.32 -14.95
N HIS A 57 -23.12 12.59 -14.81
CA HIS A 57 -23.02 11.18 -15.20
C HIS A 57 -23.56 10.22 -14.12
N GLY A 58 -24.19 10.74 -13.05
CA GLY A 58 -24.95 9.99 -12.05
C GLY A 58 -24.09 9.28 -11.01
N ALA A 59 -22.84 9.69 -10.80
CA ALA A 59 -22.04 9.21 -9.68
C ALA A 59 -22.46 9.86 -8.36
N VAL A 60 -22.26 9.15 -7.25
CA VAL A 60 -22.37 9.72 -5.90
C VAL A 60 -21.11 10.53 -5.62
N VAL A 61 -21.22 11.86 -5.64
CA VAL A 61 -20.06 12.75 -5.47
C VAL A 61 -19.93 13.22 -4.02
N ARG A 62 -18.72 13.16 -3.47
CA ARG A 62 -18.37 13.73 -2.16
C ARG A 62 -17.03 14.47 -2.23
N LYS A 63 -16.83 15.47 -1.38
CA LYS A 63 -15.60 16.28 -1.34
C LYS A 63 -14.71 15.88 -0.15
N GLU A 64 -13.44 15.58 -0.41
CA GLU A 64 -12.41 15.43 0.61
C GLU A 64 -11.51 16.67 0.61
N TYR A 65 -11.53 17.42 1.71
CA TYR A 65 -10.84 18.72 1.83
C TYR A 65 -9.35 18.58 2.16
N ILE A 66 -8.91 17.43 2.69
CA ILE A 66 -7.50 17.20 2.99
C ILE A 66 -6.83 16.65 1.74
N GLN A 67 -5.93 17.46 1.14
CA GLN A 67 -5.25 17.10 -0.10
C GLN A 67 -4.45 15.81 0.03
N GLY A 68 -4.58 14.91 -0.96
CA GLY A 68 -3.82 13.68 -1.10
C GLY A 68 -4.68 12.43 -1.32
N LYS A 69 -4.31 11.60 -2.29
CA LYS A 69 -5.04 10.38 -2.69
C LYS A 69 -5.30 9.45 -1.51
N GLY A 70 -4.32 9.27 -0.61
CA GLY A 70 -4.49 8.45 0.58
C GLY A 70 -5.57 8.97 1.54
N ASN A 71 -5.74 10.29 1.68
CA ASN A 71 -6.80 10.87 2.50
C ASN A 71 -8.19 10.59 1.90
N VAL A 72 -8.30 10.69 0.58
CA VAL A 72 -9.52 10.34 -0.17
C VAL A 72 -9.90 8.88 0.06
N ILE A 73 -8.97 7.96 -0.16
CA ILE A 73 -9.20 6.52 0.01
C ILE A 73 -9.56 6.18 1.47
N ARG A 74 -8.89 6.82 2.45
CA ARG A 74 -9.23 6.67 3.88
C ARG A 74 -10.69 7.01 4.15
N ARG A 75 -11.19 8.09 3.57
CA ARG A 75 -12.57 8.52 3.73
C ARG A 75 -13.53 7.57 3.03
N MET A 76 -13.26 7.18 1.78
CA MET A 76 -14.04 6.19 1.05
C MET A 76 -14.20 4.87 1.83
N PHE A 77 -13.09 4.32 2.34
CA PHE A 77 -13.10 3.05 3.08
C PHE A 77 -13.86 3.12 4.40
N ARG A 78 -13.96 4.30 5.01
CA ARG A 78 -14.75 4.52 6.23
C ARG A 78 -16.24 4.67 5.96
N GLU A 79 -16.60 5.40 4.91
CA GLU A 79 -17.97 5.83 4.66
C GLU A 79 -18.78 4.84 3.82
N ILE A 80 -18.13 4.01 3.00
CA ILE A 80 -18.80 3.13 2.05
C ILE A 80 -18.75 1.69 2.59
N ASP A 81 -19.92 1.05 2.70
CA ASP A 81 -20.05 -0.37 2.97
C ASP A 81 -20.51 -1.09 1.69
N ALA A 82 -19.71 -2.04 1.19
CA ALA A 82 -20.02 -2.83 0.00
C ALA A 82 -19.46 -4.26 0.10
N GLU A 83 -20.05 -5.24 -0.59
CA GLU A 83 -19.50 -6.60 -0.65
C GLU A 83 -18.15 -6.64 -1.38
N VAL A 84 -18.07 -5.88 -2.48
CA VAL A 84 -16.88 -5.78 -3.35
C VAL A 84 -16.60 -4.32 -3.67
N TYR A 85 -15.36 -3.95 -3.55
CA TYR A 85 -14.89 -2.60 -3.89
C TYR A 85 -13.99 -2.66 -5.11
N VAL A 86 -14.26 -1.83 -6.11
CA VAL A 86 -13.43 -1.65 -7.30
C VAL A 86 -12.81 -0.26 -7.24
N MET A 87 -11.51 -0.15 -7.04
CA MET A 87 -10.79 1.11 -7.04
C MET A 87 -10.14 1.35 -8.40
N THR A 88 -10.30 2.55 -8.94
CA THR A 88 -9.69 2.99 -10.21
C THR A 88 -9.35 4.47 -10.15
N ASP A 89 -8.49 4.94 -11.07
CA ASP A 89 -8.20 6.36 -11.23
C ASP A 89 -9.21 7.04 -12.19
N GLY A 90 -9.38 8.35 -12.03
CA GLY A 90 -10.33 9.13 -12.86
C GLY A 90 -9.77 9.55 -14.23
N ASP A 91 -8.56 9.14 -14.62
CA ASP A 91 -7.79 9.61 -15.77
C ASP A 91 -7.91 8.76 -17.05
N ASP A 92 -8.88 7.84 -17.10
CA ASP A 92 -9.17 6.92 -18.23
C ASP A 92 -7.99 6.00 -18.62
N THR A 93 -7.03 5.79 -17.73
CA THR A 93 -5.90 4.90 -18.01
C THR A 93 -6.21 3.41 -17.79
N TYR A 94 -7.25 3.10 -17.02
CA TYR A 94 -7.68 1.73 -16.70
C TYR A 94 -8.99 1.37 -17.38
N PRO A 95 -8.97 0.38 -18.31
CA PRO A 95 -10.18 -0.07 -19.00
C PRO A 95 -11.17 -0.75 -18.04
N ALA A 96 -12.41 -0.26 -17.98
CA ALA A 96 -13.46 -0.79 -17.11
C ALA A 96 -13.87 -2.23 -17.44
N GLU A 97 -13.62 -2.69 -18.68
CA GLU A 97 -13.94 -4.04 -19.18
C GLU A 97 -13.29 -5.17 -18.40
N TYR A 98 -12.18 -4.92 -17.67
CA TYR A 98 -11.53 -5.92 -16.81
C TYR A 98 -12.16 -6.07 -15.43
N ALA A 99 -12.99 -5.11 -15.00
CA ALA A 99 -13.61 -5.15 -13.67
C ALA A 99 -14.43 -6.43 -13.41
N PRO A 100 -15.29 -6.92 -14.34
CA PRO A 100 -16.04 -8.15 -14.13
C PRO A 100 -15.12 -9.38 -13.92
N GLU A 101 -14.02 -9.50 -14.69
CA GLU A 101 -13.06 -10.59 -14.54
C GLU A 101 -12.33 -10.50 -13.18
N MET A 102 -11.91 -9.30 -12.77
CA MET A 102 -11.26 -9.08 -11.48
C MET A 102 -12.18 -9.43 -10.32
N ILE A 103 -13.47 -9.05 -10.38
CA ILE A 103 -14.48 -9.39 -9.37
C ILE A 103 -14.74 -10.90 -9.35
N LYS A 104 -14.86 -11.52 -10.51
CA LYS A 104 -15.02 -12.97 -10.62
C LYS A 104 -13.85 -13.68 -9.94
N LYS A 105 -12.63 -13.28 -10.23
CA LYS A 105 -11.41 -13.88 -9.65
C LYS A 105 -11.33 -13.66 -8.13
N LEU A 106 -11.76 -12.49 -7.63
CA LEU A 106 -11.86 -12.24 -6.19
C LEU A 106 -12.79 -13.25 -5.52
N LYS A 107 -13.99 -13.48 -6.10
CA LYS A 107 -15.00 -14.36 -5.53
C LYS A 107 -14.63 -15.84 -5.63
N GLU A 108 -14.18 -16.30 -6.81
CA GLU A 108 -13.86 -17.70 -7.06
C GLU A 108 -12.66 -18.19 -6.23
N ASN A 109 -11.64 -17.36 -6.06
CA ASN A 109 -10.44 -17.70 -5.30
C ASN A 109 -10.50 -17.25 -3.83
N SER A 110 -11.66 -16.72 -3.38
CA SER A 110 -11.79 -16.14 -2.03
C SER A 110 -10.64 -15.18 -1.72
N ALA A 111 -10.23 -14.37 -2.71
CA ALA A 111 -9.14 -13.43 -2.57
C ALA A 111 -9.59 -12.18 -1.81
N ASP A 112 -8.66 -11.57 -1.08
CA ASP A 112 -8.90 -10.31 -0.37
C ASP A 112 -8.60 -9.10 -1.25
N MET A 113 -7.67 -9.26 -2.20
CA MET A 113 -7.30 -8.23 -3.16
C MET A 113 -6.97 -8.83 -4.52
N VAL A 114 -7.48 -8.23 -5.59
CA VAL A 114 -7.07 -8.50 -6.97
C VAL A 114 -6.39 -7.27 -7.54
N VAL A 115 -5.21 -7.46 -8.11
CA VAL A 115 -4.36 -6.38 -8.65
C VAL A 115 -4.41 -6.41 -10.18
N GLY A 116 -4.72 -5.28 -10.80
CA GLY A 116 -4.61 -5.11 -12.25
C GLY A 116 -3.14 -4.96 -12.66
N ASP A 117 -2.58 -6.01 -13.28
CA ASP A 117 -1.18 -6.07 -13.69
C ASP A 117 -1.00 -5.46 -15.08
N ARG A 118 -0.52 -4.21 -15.13
CA ARG A 118 -0.16 -3.51 -16.36
C ARG A 118 1.17 -3.99 -16.91
N LEU A 119 2.10 -4.37 -16.04
CA LEU A 119 3.50 -4.60 -16.38
C LEU A 119 3.72 -5.88 -17.21
N SER A 120 2.78 -6.83 -17.12
CA SER A 120 2.80 -8.04 -17.94
C SER A 120 2.10 -7.90 -19.29
N SER A 121 1.54 -6.71 -19.59
CA SER A 121 0.85 -6.38 -20.85
C SER A 121 1.72 -5.49 -21.75
N THR A 122 1.08 -4.66 -22.59
CA THR A 122 1.71 -3.73 -23.55
C THR A 122 2.33 -2.48 -22.90
N TYR A 123 2.26 -2.32 -21.58
CA TYR A 123 2.72 -1.13 -20.85
C TYR A 123 4.14 -0.67 -21.21
N PHE A 124 5.08 -1.62 -21.40
CA PHE A 124 6.47 -1.29 -21.76
C PHE A 124 6.65 -0.86 -23.23
N THR A 125 5.72 -1.21 -24.11
CA THR A 125 5.75 -0.80 -25.51
C THR A 125 5.18 0.59 -25.71
N GLU A 126 4.24 1.00 -24.86
CA GLU A 126 3.53 2.27 -24.94
C GLU A 126 4.18 3.36 -24.05
N ASN A 127 4.71 3.01 -22.87
CA ASN A 127 5.30 3.96 -21.92
C ASN A 127 6.84 3.98 -21.98
N LYS A 128 7.42 4.90 -22.73
CA LYS A 128 8.88 5.07 -22.94
C LYS A 128 9.62 5.79 -21.80
N ARG A 129 9.19 5.67 -20.52
CA ARG A 129 9.86 6.30 -19.36
C ARG A 129 10.80 5.31 -18.65
N PRO A 130 12.09 5.19 -19.04
CA PRO A 130 12.97 4.10 -18.59
C PRO A 130 13.27 4.09 -17.10
N PHE A 131 13.35 5.25 -16.46
CA PHE A 131 13.70 5.36 -15.02
C PHE A 131 12.54 5.07 -14.07
N HIS A 132 11.29 5.31 -14.47
CA HIS A 132 10.10 5.00 -13.67
C HIS A 132 9.90 3.49 -13.52
N ASN A 133 10.16 2.74 -14.57
CA ASN A 133 10.05 1.29 -14.61
C ASN A 133 11.12 0.60 -13.76
N PHE A 134 12.33 1.17 -13.69
CA PHE A 134 13.42 0.65 -12.86
C PHE A 134 13.10 0.77 -11.36
N GLY A 135 12.58 1.91 -10.90
CA GLY A 135 12.17 2.10 -9.51
C GLY A 135 11.09 1.13 -9.07
N ASN A 136 10.03 0.95 -9.89
CA ASN A 136 8.96 0.00 -9.61
C ASN A 136 9.49 -1.45 -9.56
N SER A 137 10.37 -1.85 -10.48
CA SER A 137 10.96 -3.18 -10.50
C SER A 137 11.80 -3.48 -9.26
N ILE A 138 12.58 -2.51 -8.77
CA ILE A 138 13.35 -2.65 -7.53
C ILE A 138 12.43 -2.80 -6.32
N VAL A 139 11.45 -1.92 -6.15
CA VAL A 139 10.50 -1.99 -5.03
C VAL A 139 9.76 -3.32 -5.04
N ARG A 140 9.26 -3.74 -6.22
CA ARG A 140 8.60 -5.04 -6.41
C ARG A 140 9.52 -6.21 -6.03
N PHE A 141 10.77 -6.22 -6.49
CA PHE A 141 11.72 -7.26 -6.14
C PHE A 141 11.92 -7.37 -4.62
N PHE A 142 12.15 -6.22 -3.94
CA PHE A 142 12.36 -6.21 -2.50
C PHE A 142 11.11 -6.62 -1.73
N ILE A 143 9.91 -6.15 -2.09
CA ILE A 143 8.67 -6.55 -1.43
C ILE A 143 8.44 -8.05 -1.61
N ASN A 144 8.50 -8.55 -2.84
CA ASN A 144 8.30 -9.98 -3.11
C ASN A 144 9.35 -10.84 -2.39
N ARG A 145 10.62 -10.40 -2.32
CA ARG A 145 11.68 -11.12 -1.59
C ARG A 145 11.47 -11.08 -0.08
N LEU A 146 11.05 -9.94 0.47
CA LEU A 146 10.86 -9.74 1.91
C LEU A 146 9.68 -10.55 2.44
N PHE A 147 8.58 -10.56 1.69
CA PHE A 147 7.32 -11.15 2.11
C PHE A 147 7.00 -12.49 1.42
N LYS A 148 7.91 -13.00 0.54
CA LYS A 148 7.71 -14.22 -0.26
C LYS A 148 6.39 -14.17 -1.06
N SER A 149 6.04 -13.00 -1.60
CA SER A 149 4.83 -12.77 -2.38
C SER A 149 5.10 -12.77 -3.89
N ASN A 150 4.04 -12.75 -4.69
CA ASN A 150 4.12 -12.70 -6.15
C ASN A 150 3.23 -11.59 -6.74
N ILE A 151 3.26 -10.40 -6.14
CA ILE A 151 2.55 -9.24 -6.69
C ILE A 151 3.29 -8.77 -7.94
N LYS A 152 2.56 -8.65 -9.05
CA LYS A 152 3.13 -8.29 -10.35
C LYS A 152 3.28 -6.79 -10.53
N ASP A 153 2.26 -6.01 -10.16
CA ASP A 153 2.27 -4.54 -10.22
C ASP A 153 1.89 -3.94 -8.87
N ILE A 154 2.86 -3.35 -8.17
CA ILE A 154 2.68 -2.80 -6.83
C ILE A 154 2.10 -1.38 -6.87
N MET A 155 2.33 -0.66 -7.96
CA MET A 155 1.99 0.77 -8.08
C MET A 155 0.73 1.01 -8.92
N THR A 156 -0.02 -0.04 -9.30
CA THR A 156 -1.28 0.13 -10.01
C THR A 156 -2.38 0.66 -9.09
N GLY A 157 -3.16 1.63 -9.58
CA GLY A 157 -4.36 2.13 -8.93
C GLY A 157 -5.59 1.24 -9.16
N TYR A 158 -5.55 0.32 -10.15
CA TYR A 158 -6.68 -0.54 -10.48
C TYR A 158 -6.67 -1.80 -9.61
N ARG A 159 -7.58 -1.87 -8.66
CA ARG A 159 -7.65 -2.96 -7.68
C ARG A 159 -9.09 -3.31 -7.34
N VAL A 160 -9.31 -4.56 -7.00
CA VAL A 160 -10.59 -5.03 -6.43
C VAL A 160 -10.32 -5.60 -5.05
N PHE A 161 -11.21 -5.27 -4.08
CA PHE A 161 -11.02 -5.64 -2.68
C PHE A 161 -12.26 -6.34 -2.11
N SER A 162 -12.02 -7.24 -1.16
CA SER A 162 -13.07 -7.77 -0.28
C SER A 162 -13.49 -6.74 0.78
N TYR A 163 -14.67 -6.94 1.37
CA TYR A 163 -15.13 -6.17 2.54
C TYR A 163 -14.09 -6.18 3.66
N ASN A 164 -13.57 -7.36 3.97
CA ASN A 164 -12.60 -7.54 5.04
C ASN A 164 -11.32 -6.75 4.82
N PHE A 165 -10.78 -6.77 3.59
CA PHE A 165 -9.62 -5.95 3.26
C PHE A 165 -9.88 -4.48 3.57
N VAL A 166 -10.98 -3.91 3.04
CA VAL A 166 -11.28 -2.49 3.18
C VAL A 166 -11.50 -2.08 4.63
N LYS A 167 -12.20 -2.92 5.42
CA LYS A 167 -12.53 -2.58 6.82
C LYS A 167 -11.41 -2.85 7.82
N THR A 168 -10.39 -3.60 7.42
CA THR A 168 -9.21 -3.86 8.28
C THR A 168 -7.96 -3.13 7.84
N PHE A 169 -7.97 -2.46 6.67
CA PHE A 169 -6.82 -1.73 6.17
C PHE A 169 -6.69 -0.34 6.81
N PRO A 170 -5.66 -0.11 7.65
CA PRO A 170 -5.44 1.19 8.27
C PRO A 170 -4.70 2.12 7.29
N VAL A 171 -5.41 2.95 6.55
CA VAL A 171 -4.81 3.92 5.61
C VAL A 171 -3.97 4.95 6.38
N LEU A 172 -2.65 4.87 6.29
CA LEU A 172 -1.70 5.77 6.95
C LEU A 172 -1.04 6.75 5.98
N SER A 173 -0.83 6.33 4.74
CA SER A 173 -0.27 7.18 3.67
C SER A 173 -1.21 8.32 3.31
N LYS A 174 -0.63 9.49 2.99
CA LYS A 174 -1.39 10.65 2.56
C LYS A 174 -1.46 10.81 1.03
N GLY A 175 -0.47 10.28 0.32
CA GLY A 175 -0.29 10.45 -1.12
C GLY A 175 -0.38 9.15 -1.93
N PHE A 176 0.39 9.10 -3.01
CA PHE A 176 0.44 7.97 -3.94
C PHE A 176 1.17 6.72 -3.39
N GLU A 177 1.77 6.81 -2.20
CA GLU A 177 2.35 5.64 -1.54
C GLU A 177 1.29 4.62 -1.11
N ILE A 178 0.02 4.99 -1.21
CA ILE A 178 -1.12 4.18 -0.77
C ILE A 178 -1.19 2.83 -1.52
N GLU A 179 -0.88 2.78 -2.82
CA GLU A 179 -0.89 1.54 -3.59
C GLU A 179 0.16 0.56 -3.08
N THR A 180 1.35 1.08 -2.74
CA THR A 180 2.42 0.29 -2.12
C THR A 180 2.03 -0.17 -0.71
N GLU A 181 1.39 0.69 0.08
CA GLU A 181 0.92 0.38 1.42
C GLU A 181 -0.13 -0.75 1.41
N MET A 182 -1.11 -0.70 0.49
CA MET A 182 -2.10 -1.76 0.29
C MET A 182 -1.43 -3.10 -0.04
N SER A 183 -0.45 -3.09 -0.94
CA SER A 183 0.28 -4.30 -1.33
C SER A 183 1.04 -4.90 -0.16
N ILE A 184 1.73 -4.07 0.62
CA ILE A 184 2.49 -4.51 1.79
C ILE A 184 1.55 -5.02 2.89
N HIS A 185 0.44 -4.33 3.14
CA HIS A 185 -0.55 -4.76 4.12
C HIS A 185 -1.08 -6.15 3.79
N ALA A 186 -1.51 -6.37 2.54
CA ALA A 186 -2.01 -7.66 2.10
C ALA A 186 -1.01 -8.80 2.40
N VAL A 187 0.25 -8.63 2.01
CA VAL A 187 1.26 -9.69 2.17
C VAL A 187 1.77 -9.83 3.61
N ASP A 188 1.83 -8.73 4.39
CA ASP A 188 2.22 -8.80 5.82
C ASP A 188 1.15 -9.50 6.67
N LYS A 189 -0.12 -9.33 6.30
CA LYS A 189 -1.27 -9.93 6.99
C LYS A 189 -1.70 -11.27 6.41
N ASN A 190 -0.91 -11.85 5.49
CA ASN A 190 -1.20 -13.12 4.81
C ASN A 190 -2.59 -13.14 4.13
N MET A 191 -3.08 -11.99 3.66
CA MET A 191 -4.30 -11.90 2.89
C MET A 191 -4.08 -12.46 1.48
N ALA A 192 -5.11 -13.09 0.91
CA ALA A 192 -5.03 -13.69 -0.41
C ALA A 192 -4.99 -12.62 -1.52
N VAL A 193 -3.95 -12.63 -2.35
CA VAL A 193 -3.75 -11.67 -3.44
C VAL A 193 -3.67 -12.38 -4.77
N GLU A 194 -4.48 -11.92 -5.72
CA GLU A 194 -4.51 -12.38 -7.10
C GLU A 194 -4.09 -11.27 -8.08
N ASN A 195 -3.70 -11.65 -9.29
CA ASN A 195 -3.34 -10.70 -10.35
C ASN A 195 -4.15 -10.99 -11.61
N VAL A 196 -4.65 -9.95 -12.26
CA VAL A 196 -5.27 -10.01 -13.60
C VAL A 196 -4.47 -9.13 -14.54
N ILE A 197 -4.05 -9.66 -15.68
CA ILE A 197 -3.34 -8.88 -16.70
C ILE A 197 -4.34 -7.93 -17.35
N ILE A 198 -4.03 -6.65 -17.33
CA ILE A 198 -4.87 -5.60 -17.91
C ILE A 198 -4.07 -4.81 -18.96
N ASN A 199 -4.75 -4.32 -19.98
CA ASN A 199 -4.16 -3.32 -20.85
C ASN A 199 -4.11 -1.97 -20.15
N TYR A 200 -3.17 -1.14 -20.53
CA TYR A 200 -3.03 0.23 -20.04
C TYR A 200 -3.27 1.18 -21.23
N ARG A 201 -4.09 2.21 -21.00
CA ARG A 201 -4.33 3.24 -22.02
C ARG A 201 -3.47 4.46 -21.70
N ASP A 202 -2.92 5.10 -22.71
CA ASP A 202 -2.30 6.40 -22.53
C ASP A 202 -3.34 7.46 -22.17
N ARG A 203 -2.92 8.41 -21.36
CA ARG A 203 -3.80 9.55 -21.01
C ARG A 203 -4.15 10.34 -22.27
N PRO A 204 -5.39 10.84 -22.35
CA PRO A 204 -5.75 11.76 -23.42
C PRO A 204 -4.85 13.01 -23.43
N ASP A 205 -4.66 13.58 -24.61
CA ASP A 205 -3.90 14.83 -24.78
C ASP A 205 -4.52 15.94 -23.91
N GLY A 206 -3.66 16.65 -23.17
CA GLY A 206 -4.09 17.71 -22.22
C GLY A 206 -4.22 17.27 -20.77
N SER A 207 -4.08 15.98 -20.44
CA SER A 207 -4.00 15.49 -19.06
C SER A 207 -2.56 15.37 -18.59
N GLU A 208 -2.18 16.10 -17.52
CA GLU A 208 -0.79 16.10 -17.01
C GLU A 208 -0.56 15.04 -15.92
N SER A 209 0.60 14.35 -16.01
CA SER A 209 1.04 13.44 -14.95
C SER A 209 1.58 14.21 -13.76
N LYS A 210 1.00 13.98 -12.58
CA LYS A 210 1.37 14.65 -11.31
C LYS A 210 2.62 14.03 -10.62
N LEU A 211 3.34 13.11 -11.29
CA LEU A 211 4.53 12.43 -10.77
C LEU A 211 5.83 12.99 -11.40
N SER A 212 6.84 13.34 -10.58
CA SER A 212 8.15 13.84 -11.00
C SER A 212 9.24 12.78 -10.94
N THR A 213 10.05 12.66 -12.00
CA THR A 213 10.92 11.51 -12.30
C THR A 213 12.32 11.54 -11.63
N TYR A 214 12.87 12.72 -11.25
CA TYR A 214 14.30 12.86 -10.91
C TYR A 214 14.71 12.66 -9.44
N SER A 215 13.77 12.64 -8.49
CA SER A 215 14.08 12.40 -7.07
C SER A 215 13.94 10.94 -6.63
N ASP A 216 13.64 10.03 -7.56
CA ASP A 216 13.07 8.71 -7.22
C ASP A 216 14.07 7.65 -6.74
N GLY A 217 15.33 7.67 -7.17
CA GLY A 217 16.31 6.65 -6.75
C GLY A 217 16.59 6.67 -5.23
N LEU A 218 16.85 7.87 -4.67
CA LEU A 218 17.05 8.02 -3.22
C LEU A 218 15.77 7.76 -2.42
N LYS A 219 14.62 8.16 -2.96
CA LYS A 219 13.31 7.87 -2.36
C LYS A 219 13.04 6.36 -2.31
N VAL A 220 13.37 5.64 -3.38
CA VAL A 220 13.25 4.17 -3.45
C VAL A 220 14.14 3.52 -2.38
N CYS A 221 15.42 3.86 -2.30
CA CYS A 221 16.32 3.32 -1.28
C CYS A 221 15.83 3.63 0.15
N LYS A 222 15.36 4.86 0.40
CA LYS A 222 14.79 5.25 1.69
C LYS A 222 13.52 4.46 2.01
N THR A 223 12.67 4.23 1.01
CA THR A 223 11.46 3.42 1.17
C THR A 223 11.80 1.98 1.49
N ILE A 224 12.74 1.36 0.78
CA ILE A 224 13.21 -0.01 1.05
C ILE A 224 13.78 -0.14 2.47
N ALA A 225 14.66 0.78 2.87
CA ALA A 225 15.24 0.79 4.21
C ALA A 225 14.16 0.94 5.29
N ARG A 226 13.16 1.82 5.05
CA ARG A 226 12.02 2.01 5.94
C ARG A 226 11.17 0.73 6.03
N LEU A 227 10.87 0.09 4.91
CA LEU A 227 10.12 -1.16 4.87
C LEU A 227 10.86 -2.27 5.61
N TYR A 228 12.17 -2.43 5.34
CA TYR A 228 12.98 -3.44 6.00
C TYR A 228 13.02 -3.23 7.53
N LYS A 229 13.23 -1.99 7.98
CA LYS A 229 13.21 -1.63 9.39
C LYS A 229 11.85 -1.89 10.05
N ASN A 230 10.75 -1.58 9.35
CA ASN A 230 9.41 -1.66 9.92
C ASN A 230 8.83 -3.08 9.92
N TYR A 231 9.19 -3.93 8.95
CA TYR A 231 8.60 -5.27 8.80
C TYR A 231 9.53 -6.42 9.17
N LYS A 232 10.86 -6.19 9.20
CA LYS A 232 11.87 -7.17 9.64
C LYS A 232 12.87 -6.51 10.60
N PRO A 233 12.40 -5.90 11.71
CA PRO A 233 13.28 -5.13 12.60
C PRO A 233 14.39 -5.97 13.22
N MET A 234 14.12 -7.23 13.59
CA MET A 234 15.15 -8.10 14.16
C MET A 234 16.30 -8.30 13.18
N ASN A 235 16.03 -8.48 11.88
CA ASN A 235 17.09 -8.61 10.88
C ASN A 235 17.84 -7.29 10.69
N PHE A 236 17.13 -6.16 10.62
CA PHE A 236 17.74 -4.84 10.43
C PHE A 236 18.63 -4.47 11.62
N PHE A 237 18.09 -4.46 12.82
CA PHE A 237 18.82 -4.07 14.02
C PHE A 237 19.85 -5.14 14.44
N GLY A 238 19.60 -6.42 14.13
CA GLY A 238 20.56 -7.51 14.32
C GLY A 238 21.81 -7.34 13.47
N ILE A 239 21.66 -6.98 12.19
CA ILE A 239 22.81 -6.67 11.32
C ILE A 239 23.59 -5.48 11.85
N VAL A 240 22.90 -4.39 12.23
CA VAL A 240 23.54 -3.20 12.83
C VAL A 240 24.30 -3.59 14.11
N SER A 241 23.68 -4.40 14.98
CA SER A 241 24.30 -4.89 16.21
C SER A 241 25.59 -5.70 15.93
N ILE A 242 25.53 -6.63 14.97
CA ILE A 242 26.70 -7.43 14.58
C ILE A 242 27.82 -6.54 14.05
N ILE A 243 27.50 -5.57 13.17
CA ILE A 243 28.50 -4.64 12.63
C ILE A 243 29.20 -3.85 13.76
N LEU A 244 28.40 -3.29 14.68
CA LEU A 244 28.94 -2.53 15.82
C LEU A 244 29.78 -3.43 16.76
N ALA A 245 29.30 -4.63 17.04
CA ALA A 245 30.03 -5.59 17.88
C ALA A 245 31.38 -6.00 17.27
N VAL A 246 31.39 -6.32 15.96
CA VAL A 246 32.61 -6.68 15.24
C VAL A 246 33.59 -5.48 15.23
N PHE A 247 33.07 -4.27 14.99
CA PHE A 247 33.90 -3.06 15.06
C PHE A 247 34.51 -2.88 16.46
N ALA A 248 33.71 -2.98 17.52
CA ALA A 248 34.22 -2.88 18.89
C ALA A 248 35.31 -3.95 19.20
N VAL A 249 35.08 -5.20 18.73
CA VAL A 249 36.05 -6.29 18.93
C VAL A 249 37.38 -6.03 18.20
N ILE A 250 37.32 -5.58 16.94
CA ILE A 250 38.53 -5.27 16.16
C ILE A 250 39.39 -4.20 16.85
N PHE A 251 38.74 -3.12 17.33
CA PHE A 251 39.47 -2.00 17.94
C PHE A 251 39.91 -2.26 19.39
N ILE A 252 39.30 -3.20 20.11
CA ILE A 252 39.70 -3.54 21.47
C ILE A 252 40.91 -4.50 21.51
N ILE A 253 41.14 -5.31 20.47
CA ILE A 253 42.27 -6.27 20.39
C ILE A 253 43.61 -5.58 20.60
N PRO A 254 43.95 -4.45 19.92
CA PRO A 254 45.24 -3.77 20.19
C PRO A 254 45.38 -3.23 21.60
N VAL A 255 44.28 -2.83 22.25
CA VAL A 255 44.28 -2.35 23.63
C VAL A 255 44.67 -3.47 24.59
N PHE A 256 44.07 -4.67 24.44
CA PHE A 256 44.42 -5.85 25.23
C PHE A 256 45.82 -6.33 24.92
N ALA A 257 46.26 -6.36 23.66
CA ALA A 257 47.59 -6.78 23.27
C ALA A 257 48.69 -5.89 23.90
N GLU A 258 48.46 -4.61 24.04
CA GLU A 258 49.37 -3.65 24.68
C GLU A 258 49.35 -3.85 26.22
N TYR A 259 48.17 -4.00 26.82
CA TYR A 259 48.02 -4.26 28.24
C TYR A 259 48.76 -5.53 28.69
N PHE A 260 48.66 -6.63 27.94
CA PHE A 260 49.35 -7.87 28.27
C PHE A 260 50.89 -7.77 28.14
N LYS A 261 51.39 -6.77 27.38
CA LYS A 261 52.84 -6.53 27.22
C LYS A 261 53.40 -5.57 28.25
N THR A 262 52.65 -4.55 28.63
CA THR A 262 53.14 -3.42 29.43
C THR A 262 52.55 -3.37 30.84
N GLY A 263 51.41 -4.05 31.07
CA GLY A 263 50.62 -3.92 32.30
C GLY A 263 49.84 -2.61 32.41
N GLU A 264 49.87 -1.73 31.40
CA GLU A 264 49.24 -0.42 31.41
C GLU A 264 48.25 -0.28 30.27
N VAL A 265 47.22 0.56 30.46
CA VAL A 265 46.18 0.86 29.43
C VAL A 265 46.55 2.19 28.80
N SER A 266 47.52 2.20 27.89
CA SER A 266 47.97 3.44 27.23
C SER A 266 46.92 4.04 26.27
N ARG A 267 46.02 3.18 25.71
CA ARG A 267 44.97 3.59 24.79
C ARG A 267 43.60 3.74 25.45
N PHE A 268 43.56 4.43 26.60
CA PHE A 268 42.36 4.60 27.39
C PHE A 268 41.19 5.20 26.62
N PRO A 269 41.34 6.26 25.75
CA PRO A 269 40.25 6.78 24.92
C PRO A 269 39.66 5.72 23.98
N THR A 270 40.48 4.86 23.38
CA THR A 270 40.04 3.75 22.51
C THR A 270 39.22 2.73 23.29
N LEU A 271 39.65 2.37 24.49
CA LEU A 271 38.92 1.45 25.38
C LEU A 271 37.49 2.00 25.65
N ILE A 272 37.35 3.28 26.00
CA ILE A 272 36.08 3.93 26.25
C ILE A 272 35.18 3.85 25.01
N VAL A 273 35.70 4.21 23.83
CA VAL A 273 34.94 4.15 22.58
C VAL A 273 34.47 2.72 22.29
N CYS A 274 35.33 1.71 22.49
CA CYS A 274 34.96 0.31 22.30
C CYS A 274 33.81 -0.11 23.25
N CYS A 275 33.90 0.26 24.53
CA CYS A 275 32.86 -0.04 25.52
C CYS A 275 31.49 0.59 25.11
N PHE A 276 31.48 1.87 24.75
CA PHE A 276 30.25 2.53 24.28
C PHE A 276 29.71 1.96 22.97
N THR A 277 30.60 1.56 22.04
CA THR A 277 30.19 0.92 20.78
C THR A 277 29.57 -0.45 21.05
N PHE A 278 30.12 -1.22 21.99
CA PHE A 278 29.55 -2.51 22.40
C PHE A 278 28.18 -2.34 23.09
N LEU A 279 28.04 -1.35 23.96
CA LEU A 279 26.74 -1.00 24.55
C LEU A 279 25.73 -0.60 23.49
N ALA A 280 26.12 0.20 22.48
CA ALA A 280 25.27 0.55 21.35
C ALA A 280 24.85 -0.68 20.53
N ALA A 281 25.75 -1.67 20.38
CA ALA A 281 25.44 -2.95 19.73
C ALA A 281 24.35 -3.72 20.50
N LEU A 282 24.48 -3.83 21.82
CA LEU A 282 23.47 -4.46 22.68
C LEU A 282 22.14 -3.71 22.62
N GLN A 283 22.16 -2.39 22.70
CA GLN A 283 20.95 -1.56 22.57
C GLN A 283 20.25 -1.76 21.23
N SER A 284 21.00 -1.86 20.14
CA SER A 284 20.47 -2.17 18.81
C SER A 284 19.79 -3.55 18.80
N LEU A 285 20.40 -4.58 19.38
CA LEU A 285 19.83 -5.91 19.48
C LEU A 285 18.49 -5.91 20.24
N PHE A 286 18.47 -5.28 21.42
CA PHE A 286 17.23 -5.18 22.21
C PHE A 286 16.15 -4.39 21.49
N SER A 287 16.51 -3.33 20.77
CA SER A 287 15.54 -2.58 19.93
C SER A 287 14.93 -3.49 18.86
N GLY A 288 15.71 -4.33 18.21
CA GLY A 288 15.22 -5.31 17.25
C GLY A 288 14.24 -6.32 17.87
N LEU A 289 14.56 -6.85 19.07
CA LEU A 289 13.69 -7.77 19.80
C LEU A 289 12.35 -7.13 20.19
N ILE A 290 12.39 -5.94 20.80
CA ILE A 290 11.17 -5.21 21.22
C ILE A 290 10.28 -4.93 20.02
N LEU A 291 10.84 -4.41 18.92
CA LEU A 291 10.06 -4.13 17.72
C LEU A 291 9.49 -5.40 17.08
N SER A 292 10.20 -6.53 17.13
CA SER A 292 9.67 -7.83 16.68
C SER A 292 8.47 -8.28 17.50
N CYS A 293 8.51 -8.12 18.82
CA CYS A 293 7.37 -8.42 19.71
C CYS A 293 6.17 -7.54 19.39
N ILE A 294 6.38 -6.23 19.13
CA ILE A 294 5.32 -5.30 18.75
C ILE A 294 4.69 -5.73 17.41
N ILE A 295 5.48 -6.11 16.41
CA ILE A 295 4.95 -6.59 15.12
C ILE A 295 4.13 -7.87 15.31
N GLN A 296 4.60 -8.79 16.12
CA GLN A 296 3.85 -10.02 16.43
C GLN A 296 2.52 -9.69 17.11
N LYS A 297 2.51 -8.76 18.05
CA LYS A 297 1.30 -8.27 18.70
C LYS A 297 0.34 -7.64 17.68
N ASN A 298 0.83 -6.78 16.79
CA ASN A 298 0.03 -6.16 15.74
C ASN A 298 -0.61 -7.19 14.80
N LYS A 299 0.07 -8.33 14.53
CA LYS A 299 -0.51 -9.42 13.73
C LYS A 299 -1.63 -10.13 14.49
N GLN A 300 -1.47 -10.36 15.77
CA GLN A 300 -2.55 -10.94 16.60
C GLN A 300 -3.76 -10.01 16.66
N ASP A 301 -3.55 -8.72 16.88
CA ASP A 301 -4.62 -7.72 16.93
C ASP A 301 -5.36 -7.64 15.58
N PHE A 302 -4.66 -7.80 14.46
CA PHE A 302 -5.26 -7.87 13.14
C PHE A 302 -6.19 -9.08 12.98
N GLU A 303 -5.81 -10.26 13.45
CA GLU A 303 -6.69 -11.45 13.40
C GLU A 303 -8.00 -11.23 14.19
N TYR A 304 -7.95 -10.55 15.34
CA TYR A 304 -9.16 -10.17 16.06
C TYR A 304 -10.02 -9.16 15.28
N GLN A 305 -9.39 -8.17 14.64
CA GLN A 305 -10.11 -7.21 13.78
C GLN A 305 -10.76 -7.90 12.59
N LEU A 306 -10.08 -8.87 11.99
CA LEU A 306 -10.61 -9.65 10.87
C LEU A 306 -11.85 -10.47 11.29
N MET A 307 -11.83 -11.11 12.47
CA MET A 307 -13.00 -11.81 13.00
C MET A 307 -14.18 -10.86 13.22
N GLN A 308 -13.95 -9.68 13.81
CA GLN A 308 -14.97 -8.65 14.01
C GLN A 308 -15.55 -8.14 12.69
N SER A 309 -14.68 -7.90 11.69
CA SER A 309 -15.08 -7.50 10.34
C SER A 309 -15.98 -8.57 9.68
N ASN A 310 -15.59 -9.84 9.78
CA ASN A 310 -16.38 -10.97 9.27
C ASN A 310 -17.79 -11.07 9.94
N GLU A 311 -17.86 -10.85 11.24
CA GLU A 311 -19.16 -10.86 11.95
C GLU A 311 -20.04 -9.69 11.51
N ARG A 312 -19.45 -8.49 11.37
CA ARG A 312 -20.17 -7.32 10.86
C ARG A 312 -20.67 -7.55 9.44
N PHE A 313 -19.84 -8.08 8.56
CA PHE A 313 -20.24 -8.43 7.19
C PHE A 313 -21.43 -9.40 7.15
N LYS A 314 -21.38 -10.46 7.96
CA LYS A 314 -22.49 -11.43 8.05
C LYS A 314 -23.79 -10.81 8.56
N LYS A 315 -23.72 -9.85 9.48
CA LYS A 315 -24.88 -9.11 9.97
C LYS A 315 -25.51 -8.27 8.88
N LEU A 316 -24.70 -7.43 8.21
CA LEU A 316 -25.16 -6.57 7.10
C LEU A 316 -25.83 -7.41 5.98
N LYS A 317 -25.22 -8.54 5.62
CA LYS A 317 -25.77 -9.44 4.60
C LYS A 317 -27.09 -10.14 5.02
N LYS A 318 -27.30 -10.38 6.31
CA LYS A 318 -28.56 -10.91 6.83
C LYS A 318 -29.65 -9.86 6.83
N GLU A 319 -29.34 -8.62 7.17
CA GLU A 319 -30.28 -7.50 7.15
C GLU A 319 -30.79 -7.27 5.73
N GLU A 320 -29.90 -7.25 4.72
CA GLU A 320 -30.26 -7.13 3.31
C GLU A 320 -31.18 -8.26 2.83
N ASN A 321 -30.91 -9.52 3.21
CA ASN A 321 -31.73 -10.67 2.83
C ASN A 321 -33.07 -10.78 3.57
N SER A 322 -33.25 -10.05 4.67
CA SER A 322 -34.53 -10.05 5.44
C SER A 322 -35.53 -9.02 4.94
N GLU A 323 -35.07 -8.06 4.10
CA GLU A 323 -35.90 -6.99 3.53
C GLU A 323 -36.27 -7.21 2.05
N ASN A 324 -35.63 -8.18 1.38
CA ASN A 324 -35.99 -8.66 0.04
C ASN A 324 -36.92 -9.88 0.12
#